data_b04709741de2edc6bdb9b390f47adc36
#
_entry.id   b04709741de2edc6bdb9b390f47adc36
#
_cell.length_a   1.000
_cell.length_b   1.000
_cell.length_c   1.000
_cell.angle_alpha   90.00
_cell.angle_beta   90.00
_cell.angle_gamma   90.00
#
_symmetry.space_group_name_H-M   'P 1'
#
loop_
_entity.id
_entity.type
_entity.pdbx_description
1 polymer ?
#
loop_
_entity_poly.entity_id
_entity_poly.type
_entity_poly.pdbx_seq_one_letter_code
_entity_poly.pdbx_strand_id
1 'polypeptide(L)'
;AASSGCAVIISNRGGLPETITNGIILKKLDSKHIYKEIESLILNTNKRKDLQTLSLKNFFLSHKYVSSLIDQIRDQKLKYKNFNLNINKKSLRILHVTNFNERHDGRLFFNTGRRINNGFIRLGNSVLEFSDRDISKNYKSYTDLTGAKSLNEKLRKTCYNYKPDLLVLGHADLISPDMLGQLKDEYPYLKI
;
A
#
# COMPACT_ATOMS: atom_id res chain seq x y z
N ALA A 1 -18.16 11.82 -0.44
CA ALA A 1 -19.12 12.45 0.46
C ALA A 1 -18.96 13.98 0.47
N ALA A 2 -17.82 14.55 0.92
CA ALA A 2 -17.61 16.01 0.94
C ALA A 2 -17.73 16.65 -0.45
N SER A 3 -17.18 16.01 -1.48
CA SER A 3 -17.29 16.45 -2.89
C SER A 3 -18.72 16.47 -3.44
N SER A 4 -19.64 15.80 -2.75
CA SER A 4 -21.06 15.74 -3.11
C SER A 4 -21.93 16.58 -2.19
N GLY A 5 -21.33 17.46 -1.39
CA GLY A 5 -22.05 18.34 -0.46
C GLY A 5 -22.65 17.61 0.73
N CYS A 6 -22.08 16.52 1.19
CA CYS A 6 -22.51 15.89 2.44
C CYS A 6 -21.91 16.60 3.65
N ALA A 7 -22.67 16.67 4.75
CA ALA A 7 -22.12 16.97 6.07
C ALA A 7 -21.36 15.73 6.55
N VAL A 8 -20.07 15.83 6.75
CA VAL A 8 -19.18 14.70 6.99
C VAL A 8 -18.76 14.64 8.44
N ILE A 9 -18.81 13.45 9.04
CA ILE A 9 -18.22 13.15 10.35
C ILE A 9 -17.11 12.12 10.11
N ILE A 10 -15.92 12.39 10.63
CA ILE A 10 -14.76 11.53 10.48
C ILE A 10 -14.05 11.29 11.81
N SER A 11 -13.25 10.25 11.86
CA SER A 11 -12.34 10.01 12.99
C SER A 11 -11.06 10.84 12.87
N ASN A 12 -10.45 11.16 14.01
CA ASN A 12 -9.10 11.74 14.05
C ASN A 12 -8.03 10.62 13.97
N ARG A 13 -8.04 9.83 12.87
CA ARG A 13 -7.13 8.70 12.66
C ARG A 13 -6.56 8.72 11.25
N GLY A 14 -5.26 8.38 11.17
CA GLY A 14 -4.55 8.34 9.88
C GLY A 14 -4.67 9.67 9.13
N GLY A 15 -4.76 9.62 7.81
CA GLY A 15 -4.91 10.78 6.93
C GLY A 15 -6.35 11.30 6.77
N LEU A 16 -7.35 10.79 7.50
CA LEU A 16 -8.73 11.25 7.36
C LEU A 16 -8.92 12.74 7.62
N PRO A 17 -8.32 13.35 8.67
CA PRO A 17 -8.43 14.79 8.90
C PRO A 17 -7.94 15.66 7.74
N GLU A 18 -6.98 15.16 6.96
CA GLU A 18 -6.40 15.86 5.81
C GLU A 18 -7.31 15.82 4.57
N THR A 19 -8.33 14.95 4.57
CA THR A 19 -9.23 14.77 3.42
C THR A 19 -10.44 15.66 3.41
N ILE A 20 -10.67 16.42 4.48
CA ILE A 20 -11.81 17.34 4.60
C ILE A 20 -11.35 18.73 5.03
N THR A 21 -12.02 19.75 4.49
CA THR A 21 -11.87 21.14 4.94
C THR A 21 -12.96 21.56 5.92
N ASN A 22 -14.16 21.02 5.72
CA ASN A 22 -15.33 21.31 6.54
C ASN A 22 -16.03 20.01 6.92
N GLY A 23 -16.10 19.73 8.21
CA GLY A 23 -16.71 18.52 8.77
C GLY A 23 -16.50 18.44 10.26
N ILE A 24 -17.03 17.40 10.87
CA ILE A 24 -16.84 17.13 12.29
C ILE A 24 -15.75 16.07 12.45
N ILE A 25 -14.66 16.43 13.12
CA ILE A 25 -13.60 15.49 13.47
C ILE A 25 -13.87 14.99 14.90
N LEU A 26 -14.12 13.71 15.03
CA LEU A 26 -14.40 13.07 16.31
C LEU A 26 -13.15 13.05 17.20
N LYS A 27 -13.24 13.65 18.38
CA LYS A 27 -12.15 13.63 19.37
C LYS A 27 -12.01 12.27 20.03
N LYS A 28 -13.09 11.53 20.16
CA LYS A 28 -13.16 10.18 20.74
C LYS A 28 -13.99 9.27 19.85
N LEU A 29 -13.56 8.02 19.72
CA LEU A 29 -14.25 6.98 18.92
C LEU A 29 -15.07 6.05 19.83
N ASP A 30 -15.86 6.62 20.70
CA ASP A 30 -16.84 5.87 21.48
C ASP A 30 -18.26 6.10 20.94
N SER A 31 -19.14 5.14 21.19
CA SER A 31 -20.51 5.13 20.68
C SER A 31 -21.33 6.35 21.15
N LYS A 32 -21.10 6.82 22.39
CA LYS A 32 -21.82 7.98 22.92
C LYS A 32 -21.43 9.27 22.21
N HIS A 33 -20.15 9.44 21.94
CA HIS A 33 -19.66 10.64 21.24
C HIS A 33 -20.09 10.65 19.78
N ILE A 34 -20.01 9.50 19.11
CA ILE A 34 -20.50 9.34 17.74
C ILE A 34 -22.00 9.65 17.66
N TYR A 35 -22.79 9.07 18.55
CA TYR A 35 -24.24 9.30 18.62
C TYR A 35 -24.56 10.79 18.80
N LYS A 36 -23.91 11.46 19.75
CA LYS A 36 -24.11 12.89 20.03
C LYS A 36 -23.85 13.77 18.81
N GLU A 37 -22.78 13.51 18.06
CA GLU A 37 -22.47 14.31 16.87
C GLU A 37 -23.45 14.05 15.71
N ILE A 38 -23.88 12.80 15.54
CA ILE A 38 -24.93 12.43 14.56
C ILE A 38 -26.25 13.11 14.94
N GLU A 39 -26.69 12.98 16.20
CA GLU A 39 -27.91 13.61 16.70
C GLU A 39 -27.89 15.13 16.52
N SER A 40 -26.75 15.77 16.83
CA SER A 40 -26.56 17.21 16.62
C SER A 40 -26.76 17.61 15.17
N LEU A 41 -26.32 16.83 14.20
CA LEU A 41 -26.54 17.11 12.76
C LEU A 41 -27.97 16.83 12.31
N ILE A 42 -28.64 15.85 12.91
CA ILE A 42 -30.05 15.55 12.60
C ILE A 42 -30.95 16.66 13.11
N LEU A 43 -30.78 17.05 14.37
CA LEU A 43 -31.66 18.04 15.03
C LEU A 43 -31.36 19.49 14.61
N ASN A 44 -30.11 19.83 14.30
CA ASN A 44 -29.73 21.18 13.89
C ASN A 44 -29.57 21.28 12.37
N THR A 45 -30.69 21.59 11.71
CA THR A 45 -30.75 21.73 10.25
C THR A 45 -29.83 22.83 9.72
N ASN A 46 -29.65 23.94 10.43
CA ASN A 46 -28.78 25.04 10.02
C ASN A 46 -27.33 24.59 10.04
N LYS A 47 -26.85 24.03 11.15
CA LYS A 47 -25.49 23.46 11.26
C LYS A 47 -25.21 22.45 10.14
N ARG A 48 -26.18 21.58 9.85
CA ARG A 48 -26.03 20.58 8.78
C ARG A 48 -25.93 21.24 7.41
N LYS A 49 -26.79 22.19 7.06
CA LYS A 49 -26.77 22.90 5.79
C LYS A 49 -25.49 23.72 5.61
N ASP A 50 -25.02 24.37 6.66
CA ASP A 50 -23.75 25.12 6.62
C ASP A 50 -22.57 24.20 6.32
N LEU A 51 -22.48 23.05 7.01
CA LEU A 51 -21.44 22.05 6.73
C LEU A 51 -21.54 21.48 5.30
N GLN A 52 -22.74 21.23 4.82
CA GLN A 52 -22.96 20.74 3.45
C GLN A 52 -22.48 21.77 2.40
N THR A 53 -22.86 23.02 2.56
CA THR A 53 -22.49 24.12 1.66
C THR A 53 -20.99 24.37 1.68
N LEU A 54 -20.40 24.42 2.89
CA LEU A 54 -18.97 24.66 3.05
C LEU A 54 -18.13 23.47 2.57
N SER A 55 -18.58 22.24 2.80
CA SER A 55 -17.91 21.04 2.29
C SER A 55 -17.81 21.05 0.78
N LEU A 56 -18.91 21.37 0.10
CA LEU A 56 -18.93 21.45 -1.36
C LEU A 56 -18.07 22.61 -1.88
N LYS A 57 -18.22 23.80 -1.29
CA LYS A 57 -17.51 25.01 -1.73
C LYS A 57 -16.01 24.90 -1.57
N ASN A 58 -15.56 24.29 -0.47
CA ASN A 58 -14.14 24.26 -0.08
C ASN A 58 -13.48 22.91 -0.39
N PHE A 59 -14.12 22.03 -1.13
CA PHE A 59 -13.54 20.74 -1.49
C PHE A 59 -12.34 20.94 -2.42
N PHE A 60 -11.17 20.50 -1.97
CA PHE A 60 -9.89 20.75 -2.66
C PHE A 60 -9.31 19.50 -3.35
N LEU A 61 -9.68 18.29 -2.94
CA LEU A 61 -9.14 17.05 -3.48
C LEU A 61 -9.75 16.70 -4.86
N SER A 62 -9.76 17.64 -5.79
CA SER A 62 -10.14 17.38 -7.17
C SER A 62 -9.02 16.62 -7.90
N HIS A 63 -9.37 15.86 -8.94
CA HIS A 63 -8.38 15.17 -9.77
C HIS A 63 -7.33 16.15 -10.31
N LYS A 64 -7.76 17.33 -10.77
CA LYS A 64 -6.85 18.36 -11.28
C LYS A 64 -5.86 18.84 -10.22
N TYR A 65 -6.33 19.11 -9.00
CA TYR A 65 -5.46 19.53 -7.90
C TYR A 65 -4.46 18.45 -7.51
N VAL A 66 -4.95 17.21 -7.30
CA VAL A 66 -4.10 16.09 -6.91
C VAL A 66 -3.06 15.77 -7.99
N SER A 67 -3.44 15.79 -9.27
CA SER A 67 -2.49 15.61 -10.38
C SER A 67 -1.43 16.68 -10.40
N SER A 68 -1.81 17.96 -10.25
CA SER A 68 -0.84 19.06 -10.23
C SER A 68 0.11 18.99 -9.04
N LEU A 69 -0.37 18.53 -7.88
CA LEU A 69 0.46 18.32 -6.68
C LEU A 69 1.45 17.19 -6.87
N ILE A 70 1.01 16.07 -7.48
CA ILE A 70 1.89 14.95 -7.83
C ILE A 70 2.98 15.42 -8.79
N ASP A 71 2.63 16.18 -9.82
CA ASP A 71 3.59 16.72 -10.78
C ASP A 71 4.60 17.65 -10.11
N GLN A 72 4.13 18.56 -9.23
CA GLN A 72 5.03 19.43 -8.48
C GLN A 72 6.00 18.65 -7.58
N ILE A 73 5.50 17.63 -6.86
CA ILE A 73 6.33 16.78 -6.01
C ILE A 73 7.34 15.98 -6.85
N ARG A 74 6.92 15.46 -7.99
CA ARG A 74 7.80 14.78 -8.93
C ARG A 74 8.92 15.70 -9.40
N ASP A 75 8.59 16.91 -9.85
CA ASP A 75 9.55 17.88 -10.37
C ASP A 75 10.51 18.38 -9.29
N GLN A 76 10.05 18.50 -8.04
CA GLN A 76 10.90 18.80 -6.90
C GLN A 76 11.82 17.62 -6.55
N LYS A 77 11.34 16.38 -6.59
CA LYS A 77 12.14 15.18 -6.30
C LYS A 77 13.14 14.82 -7.37
N LEU A 78 12.96 15.24 -8.61
CA LEU A 78 13.98 15.12 -9.64
C LEU A 78 15.27 15.89 -9.29
N LYS A 79 15.21 16.84 -8.34
CA LYS A 79 16.39 17.49 -7.75
C LYS A 79 17.07 16.69 -6.63
N TYR A 80 16.39 15.70 -6.04
CA TYR A 80 17.00 14.78 -5.08
C TYR A 80 17.60 13.61 -5.84
N LYS A 81 18.90 13.35 -5.56
CA LYS A 81 19.73 12.29 -6.13
C LYS A 81 18.87 11.15 -6.71
N ASN A 82 18.91 10.99 -8.01
CA ASN A 82 18.41 9.82 -8.69
C ASN A 82 18.82 8.60 -7.88
N PHE A 83 17.84 7.79 -7.53
CA PHE A 83 18.08 6.44 -7.04
C PHE A 83 18.66 5.69 -8.25
N ASN A 84 19.93 5.94 -8.55
CA ASN A 84 20.63 5.23 -9.59
C ASN A 84 20.74 3.79 -9.13
N LEU A 85 19.79 2.99 -9.59
CA LEU A 85 20.04 1.58 -9.76
C LEU A 85 21.18 1.51 -10.81
N ASN A 86 22.43 1.66 -10.36
CA ASN A 86 23.62 1.40 -11.19
C ASN A 86 23.67 -0.11 -11.49
N ILE A 87 22.68 -0.58 -12.21
CA ILE A 87 22.61 -1.94 -12.70
C ILE A 87 22.88 -1.82 -14.21
N ASN A 88 24.16 -1.92 -14.56
CA ASN A 88 24.62 -1.99 -15.97
C ASN A 88 24.19 -3.30 -16.64
N LYS A 89 23.02 -3.84 -16.31
CA LYS A 89 22.46 -5.04 -16.91
C LYS A 89 21.27 -4.68 -17.78
N LYS A 90 21.29 -5.18 -19.00
CA LYS A 90 20.23 -5.02 -19.99
C LYS A 90 18.93 -5.75 -19.58
N SER A 91 19.03 -6.77 -18.71
CA SER A 91 17.92 -7.56 -18.16
C SER A 91 18.26 -7.95 -16.72
N LEU A 92 17.29 -7.79 -15.82
CA LEU A 92 17.42 -8.12 -14.40
C LEU A 92 16.74 -9.43 -14.07
N ARG A 93 17.28 -10.13 -13.06
CA ARG A 93 16.58 -11.20 -12.35
C ARG A 93 15.82 -10.56 -11.21
N ILE A 94 14.50 -10.53 -11.31
CA ILE A 94 13.62 -9.91 -10.33
C ILE A 94 12.90 -10.99 -9.55
N LEU A 95 13.02 -11.00 -8.23
CA LEU A 95 12.16 -11.78 -7.34
C LEU A 95 11.03 -10.89 -6.88
N HIS A 96 9.82 -11.13 -7.41
CA HIS A 96 8.64 -10.33 -7.08
C HIS A 96 7.80 -11.02 -6.02
N VAL A 97 7.87 -10.50 -4.80
CA VAL A 97 7.14 -10.99 -3.63
C VAL A 97 5.85 -10.21 -3.48
N THR A 98 4.72 -10.84 -3.69
CA THR A 98 3.40 -10.25 -3.50
C THR A 98 2.34 -11.35 -3.43
N ASN A 99 1.11 -10.98 -3.09
CA ASN A 99 0.01 -11.92 -3.12
C ASN A 99 -0.48 -12.16 -4.56
N PHE A 100 -0.10 -13.28 -5.17
CA PHE A 100 -0.55 -13.69 -6.50
C PHE A 100 -1.92 -14.37 -6.50
N ASN A 101 -2.45 -14.71 -5.32
CA ASN A 101 -3.77 -15.32 -5.14
C ASN A 101 -3.95 -16.66 -5.88
N GLU A 102 -2.94 -17.51 -5.89
CA GLU A 102 -2.95 -18.81 -6.56
C GLU A 102 -4.06 -19.73 -6.05
N ARG A 103 -4.34 -19.68 -4.74
CA ARG A 103 -5.39 -20.48 -4.07
C ARG A 103 -6.83 -20.10 -4.45
N HIS A 104 -7.05 -19.10 -5.26
CA HIS A 104 -8.38 -18.60 -5.63
C HIS A 104 -8.80 -19.02 -7.04
N ASP A 105 -8.22 -20.07 -7.59
CA ASP A 105 -8.59 -20.70 -8.86
C ASP A 105 -8.76 -19.68 -10.01
N GLY A 106 -7.87 -18.73 -10.09
CA GLY A 106 -7.85 -17.69 -11.12
C GLY A 106 -8.82 -16.52 -10.89
N ARG A 107 -9.72 -16.59 -9.90
CA ARG A 107 -10.71 -15.52 -9.64
C ARG A 107 -10.09 -14.16 -9.41
N LEU A 108 -8.89 -14.11 -8.81
CA LEU A 108 -8.17 -12.88 -8.52
C LEU A 108 -6.91 -12.71 -9.40
N PHE A 109 -6.91 -13.34 -10.59
CA PHE A 109 -5.76 -13.30 -11.49
C PHE A 109 -5.34 -11.88 -11.88
N PHE A 110 -6.29 -10.99 -12.14
CA PHE A 110 -6.01 -9.61 -12.59
C PHE A 110 -5.73 -8.62 -11.44
N ASN A 111 -5.14 -9.09 -10.34
CA ASN A 111 -4.74 -8.22 -9.24
C ASN A 111 -3.57 -7.30 -9.61
N THR A 112 -3.30 -6.30 -8.77
CA THR A 112 -2.21 -5.33 -8.96
C THR A 112 -0.84 -6.00 -9.04
N GLY A 113 -0.59 -7.01 -8.18
CA GLY A 113 0.67 -7.76 -8.20
C GLY A 113 0.95 -8.40 -9.56
N ARG A 114 -0.04 -9.07 -10.14
CA ARG A 114 0.07 -9.70 -11.46
C ARG A 114 0.33 -8.67 -12.57
N ARG A 115 -0.33 -7.52 -12.51
CA ARG A 115 -0.13 -6.44 -13.50
C ARG A 115 1.29 -5.89 -13.46
N ILE A 116 1.81 -5.64 -12.26
CA ILE A 116 3.20 -5.18 -12.06
C ILE A 116 4.18 -6.25 -12.54
N ASN A 117 3.95 -7.51 -12.19
CA ASN A 117 4.76 -8.64 -12.63
C ASN A 117 4.87 -8.71 -14.15
N ASN A 118 3.73 -8.64 -14.84
CA ASN A 118 3.67 -8.63 -16.30
C ASN A 118 4.38 -7.40 -16.90
N GLY A 119 4.36 -6.25 -16.20
CA GLY A 119 5.12 -5.06 -16.58
C GLY A 119 6.62 -5.33 -16.57
N PHE A 120 7.15 -5.95 -15.53
CA PHE A 120 8.56 -6.34 -15.46
C PHE A 120 8.98 -7.29 -16.58
N ILE A 121 8.13 -8.30 -16.88
CA ILE A 121 8.38 -9.25 -17.97
C ILE A 121 8.40 -8.53 -19.32
N ARG A 122 7.43 -7.64 -19.58
CA ARG A 122 7.37 -6.86 -20.84
C ARG A 122 8.57 -5.93 -21.03
N LEU A 123 9.19 -5.49 -19.95
CA LEU A 123 10.43 -4.72 -19.97
C LEU A 123 11.69 -5.59 -20.21
N GLY A 124 11.51 -6.88 -20.49
CA GLY A 124 12.60 -7.80 -20.82
C GLY A 124 13.36 -8.36 -19.63
N ASN A 125 12.77 -8.31 -18.42
CA ASN A 125 13.39 -8.88 -17.23
C ASN A 125 12.98 -10.34 -17.03
N SER A 126 13.87 -11.10 -16.39
CA SER A 126 13.55 -12.45 -15.85
C SER A 126 12.88 -12.29 -14.50
N VAL A 127 11.65 -12.75 -14.36
CA VAL A 127 10.86 -12.53 -13.13
C VAL A 127 10.46 -13.86 -12.52
N LEU A 128 10.80 -14.05 -11.25
CA LEU A 128 10.31 -15.15 -10.43
C LEU A 128 9.22 -14.64 -9.49
N GLU A 129 8.04 -15.24 -9.59
CA GLU A 129 6.90 -14.95 -8.72
C GLU A 129 7.06 -15.65 -7.38
N PHE A 130 6.74 -14.92 -6.30
CA PHE A 130 6.76 -15.45 -4.95
C PHE A 130 5.49 -14.99 -4.21
N SER A 131 4.49 -15.89 -4.12
CA SER A 131 3.21 -15.58 -3.49
C SER A 131 3.30 -15.73 -1.97
N ASP A 132 3.53 -14.61 -1.28
CA ASP A 132 3.73 -14.56 0.17
C ASP A 132 2.54 -15.11 0.95
N ARG A 133 1.33 -14.72 0.59
CA ARG A 133 0.09 -15.14 1.26
C ARG A 133 -0.26 -16.60 1.02
N ASP A 134 -0.02 -17.11 -0.17
CA ASP A 134 -0.27 -18.51 -0.47
C ASP A 134 0.74 -19.41 0.23
N ILE A 135 2.02 -19.02 0.21
CA ILE A 135 3.09 -19.74 0.92
C ILE A 135 2.82 -19.75 2.42
N SER A 136 2.61 -18.58 3.05
CA SER A 136 2.38 -18.53 4.50
C SER A 136 1.19 -19.39 4.92
N LYS A 137 0.12 -19.42 4.13
CA LYS A 137 -1.06 -20.20 4.44
C LYS A 137 -0.84 -21.73 4.28
N ASN A 138 -0.08 -22.13 3.25
CA ASN A 138 0.18 -23.54 2.95
C ASN A 138 1.20 -24.18 3.91
N TYR A 139 2.07 -23.37 4.54
CA TYR A 139 3.13 -23.85 5.43
C TYR A 139 2.88 -23.57 6.92
N LYS A 140 1.63 -23.32 7.29
CA LYS A 140 1.23 -23.26 8.70
C LYS A 140 1.46 -24.58 9.40
N SER A 141 1.95 -24.52 10.63
CA SER A 141 2.15 -25.67 11.50
C SER A 141 1.85 -25.31 12.95
N TYR A 142 1.85 -26.31 13.83
CA TYR A 142 1.66 -26.06 15.28
C TYR A 142 2.74 -25.14 15.88
N THR A 143 3.94 -25.14 15.30
CA THR A 143 5.06 -24.29 15.72
C THR A 143 5.16 -22.98 14.94
N ASP A 144 4.36 -22.81 13.88
CA ASP A 144 4.33 -21.62 13.02
C ASP A 144 2.88 -21.33 12.57
N LEU A 145 2.06 -20.87 13.52
CA LEU A 145 0.63 -20.66 13.31
C LEU A 145 0.31 -19.64 12.21
N THR A 146 1.20 -18.69 12.00
CA THR A 146 1.06 -17.66 10.96
C THR A 146 1.65 -18.10 9.62
N GLY A 147 2.57 -19.07 9.62
CA GLY A 147 3.38 -19.46 8.47
C GLY A 147 4.48 -18.44 8.12
N ALA A 148 4.71 -17.45 9.00
CA ALA A 148 5.69 -16.40 8.73
C ALA A 148 7.13 -16.91 8.80
N LYS A 149 7.45 -17.80 9.76
CA LYS A 149 8.78 -18.40 9.86
C LYS A 149 9.12 -19.20 8.61
N SER A 150 8.21 -20.07 8.20
CA SER A 150 8.35 -20.89 6.99
C SER A 150 8.44 -20.04 5.71
N LEU A 151 7.67 -18.95 5.64
CA LEU A 151 7.73 -17.98 4.54
C LEU A 151 9.13 -17.34 4.43
N ASN A 152 9.67 -16.83 5.54
CA ASN A 152 10.97 -16.16 5.57
C ASN A 152 12.10 -17.14 5.21
N GLU A 153 12.07 -18.35 5.73
CA GLU A 153 13.03 -19.42 5.37
C GLU A 153 12.96 -19.75 3.87
N LYS A 154 11.76 -19.87 3.32
CA LYS A 154 11.56 -20.13 1.89
C LYS A 154 12.04 -18.97 1.03
N LEU A 155 11.82 -17.73 1.46
CA LEU A 155 12.34 -16.55 0.78
C LEU A 155 13.87 -16.59 0.69
N ARG A 156 14.55 -16.88 1.81
CA ARG A 156 16.01 -17.00 1.87
C ARG A 156 16.52 -18.08 0.91
N LYS A 157 15.92 -19.28 0.93
CA LYS A 157 16.27 -20.36 0.01
C LYS A 157 16.03 -19.99 -1.46
N THR A 158 14.94 -19.26 -1.73
CA THR A 158 14.65 -18.78 -3.09
C THR A 158 15.69 -17.77 -3.55
N CYS A 159 16.10 -16.82 -2.69
CA CYS A 159 17.18 -15.89 -3.00
C CYS A 159 18.50 -16.61 -3.28
N TYR A 160 18.83 -17.62 -2.48
CA TYR A 160 20.03 -18.44 -2.68
C TYR A 160 20.07 -19.14 -4.05
N ASN A 161 18.96 -19.73 -4.45
CA ASN A 161 18.86 -20.49 -5.70
C ASN A 161 18.74 -19.56 -6.93
N TYR A 162 17.88 -18.56 -6.85
CA TYR A 162 17.57 -17.69 -7.99
C TYR A 162 18.60 -16.57 -8.18
N LYS A 163 19.25 -16.14 -7.10
CA LYS A 163 20.23 -15.03 -7.06
C LYS A 163 19.70 -13.77 -7.74
N PRO A 164 18.59 -13.19 -7.23
CA PRO A 164 17.97 -12.02 -7.84
C PRO A 164 18.90 -10.79 -7.79
N ASP A 165 18.80 -9.94 -8.81
CA ASP A 165 19.42 -8.61 -8.80
C ASP A 165 18.56 -7.60 -8.04
N LEU A 166 17.23 -7.82 -8.07
CA LEU A 166 16.23 -6.97 -7.45
C LEU A 166 15.17 -7.82 -6.74
N LEU A 167 14.91 -7.50 -5.48
CA LEU A 167 13.78 -8.03 -4.68
C LEU A 167 12.71 -6.95 -4.59
N VAL A 168 11.54 -7.20 -5.17
CA VAL A 168 10.40 -6.27 -5.13
C VAL A 168 9.37 -6.78 -4.14
N LEU A 169 9.03 -5.98 -3.14
CA LEU A 169 8.10 -6.32 -2.09
C LEU A 169 6.77 -5.57 -2.29
N GLY A 170 5.67 -6.33 -2.47
CA GLY A 170 4.32 -5.82 -2.50
C GLY A 170 3.47 -6.49 -1.42
N HIS A 171 2.96 -5.75 -0.45
CA HIS A 171 2.20 -6.27 0.69
C HIS A 171 2.93 -7.35 1.52
N ALA A 172 4.23 -7.24 1.68
CA ALA A 172 5.09 -8.23 2.31
C ALA A 172 5.11 -8.12 3.85
N ASP A 173 3.97 -7.92 4.47
CA ASP A 173 3.77 -7.68 5.91
C ASP A 173 4.19 -8.85 6.81
N LEU A 174 4.35 -10.06 6.26
CA LEU A 174 4.83 -11.24 6.98
C LEU A 174 6.34 -11.50 6.82
N ILE A 175 7.04 -10.70 6.02
CA ILE A 175 8.50 -10.76 5.90
C ILE A 175 9.11 -9.89 7.00
N SER A 176 9.97 -10.49 7.81
CA SER A 176 10.57 -9.77 8.92
C SER A 176 11.67 -8.80 8.45
N PRO A 177 11.82 -7.63 9.11
CA PRO A 177 12.94 -6.72 8.86
C PRO A 177 14.30 -7.39 9.02
N ASP A 178 14.44 -8.29 10.00
CA ASP A 178 15.67 -9.05 10.25
C ASP A 178 16.04 -9.93 9.06
N MET A 179 15.04 -10.58 8.42
CA MET A 179 15.27 -11.36 7.22
C MET A 179 15.77 -10.48 6.06
N LEU A 180 15.22 -9.29 5.91
CA LEU A 180 15.67 -8.36 4.87
C LEU A 180 17.10 -7.86 5.15
N GLY A 181 17.45 -7.65 6.43
CA GLY A 181 18.82 -7.35 6.87
C GLY A 181 19.77 -8.49 6.50
N GLN A 182 19.45 -9.72 6.89
CA GLN A 182 20.24 -10.92 6.56
C GLN A 182 20.45 -11.08 5.04
N LEU A 183 19.40 -10.87 4.24
CA LEU A 183 19.54 -10.95 2.78
C LEU A 183 20.47 -9.87 2.21
N LYS A 184 20.49 -8.68 2.78
CA LYS A 184 21.44 -7.62 2.37
C LYS A 184 22.88 -7.96 2.74
N ASP A 185 23.08 -8.56 3.90
CA ASP A 185 24.41 -8.99 4.38
C ASP A 185 24.92 -10.19 3.55
N GLU A 186 24.05 -11.17 3.28
CA GLU A 186 24.40 -12.33 2.46
C GLU A 186 24.60 -12.00 0.97
N TYR A 187 23.87 -10.99 0.47
CA TYR A 187 23.89 -10.57 -0.94
C TYR A 187 24.02 -9.05 -1.09
N PRO A 188 25.24 -8.48 -0.90
CA PRO A 188 25.45 -7.02 -0.94
C PRO A 188 25.04 -6.35 -2.27
N TYR A 189 25.00 -7.13 -3.36
CA TYR A 189 24.56 -6.66 -4.68
C TYR A 189 23.02 -6.59 -4.81
N LEU A 190 22.27 -7.28 -3.94
CA LEU A 190 20.81 -7.34 -3.99
C LEU A 190 20.21 -5.96 -3.65
N LYS A 191 19.38 -5.46 -4.54
CA LYS A 191 18.54 -4.29 -4.28
C LYS A 191 17.17 -4.73 -3.76
N ILE A 192 16.68 -4.04 -2.70
CA ILE A 192 15.38 -4.31 -2.09
C ILE A 192 14.58 -3.00 -2.08
#